data_8f9d3d347f0afac21515a2be4df83c4b
#
_entry.id   8f9d3d347f0afac21515a2be4df83c4b
#
_cell.length_a   1.000
_cell.length_b   1.000
_cell.length_c   1.000
_cell.angle_alpha   90.00
_cell.angle_beta   90.00
_cell.angle_gamma   90.00
#
_symmetry.space_group_name_H-M   'P 1'
#
loop_
_entity.id
_entity.type
_entity.pdbx_description
1 polymer ?
#
loop_
_entity_poly.entity_id
_entity_poly.type
_entity_poly.pdbx_seq_one_letter_code
_entity_poly.pdbx_strand_id
1 'polypeptide(L)'
;FPNITPIQEKSVKAGLLEGKSLLACAPTASGKTLIATMAIYNTLGKGKAIYLVPLKALGTEKYKEYLNVFKDSPYKVGLATGDVDSESDYLAKYDLLILTTEKLDSLLRHKVSWLAEVKVVIVDEIHLLNDTSRGPTLEIILTLLKNLIKPQIIGLSATIGNPKELAEWLEATLVIDDWRPVELKKGIYAEGR
;
A
#
# COMPACT_ATOMS: atom_id res chain seq x y z
N PHE A 1 17.63 9.61 -6.77
CA PHE A 1 17.24 10.63 -5.79
C PHE A 1 18.48 10.97 -4.96
N PRO A 2 18.92 12.23 -4.89
CA PRO A 2 20.17 12.60 -4.19
C PRO A 2 20.06 12.39 -2.67
N ASN A 3 18.88 12.49 -2.09
CA ASN A 3 18.65 12.26 -0.65
C ASN A 3 17.30 11.57 -0.44
N ILE A 4 17.31 10.52 0.38
CA ILE A 4 16.08 9.88 0.87
C ILE A 4 15.55 10.65 2.08
N THR A 5 14.23 10.64 2.27
CA THR A 5 13.59 11.28 3.43
C THR A 5 13.78 10.45 4.71
N PRO A 6 13.67 11.07 5.92
CA PRO A 6 13.86 10.35 7.17
C PRO A 6 12.99 9.10 7.31
N ILE A 7 11.70 9.16 6.91
CA ILE A 7 10.81 7.99 6.97
C ILE A 7 11.26 6.87 6.02
N GLN A 8 11.80 7.21 4.86
CA GLN A 8 12.33 6.23 3.90
C GLN A 8 13.58 5.55 4.45
N GLU A 9 14.53 6.33 4.99
CA GLU A 9 15.74 5.79 5.62
C GLU A 9 15.41 4.87 6.80
N LYS A 10 14.51 5.29 7.69
CA LYS A 10 14.04 4.48 8.82
C LYS A 10 13.38 3.20 8.34
N SER A 11 12.57 3.23 7.27
CA SER A 11 11.93 2.05 6.71
C SER A 11 12.93 1.05 6.15
N VAL A 12 13.96 1.50 5.45
CA VAL A 12 15.04 0.62 4.96
C VAL A 12 15.77 -0.02 6.15
N LYS A 13 16.16 0.76 7.17
CA LYS A 13 16.81 0.24 8.39
C LYS A 13 15.91 -0.72 9.18
N ALA A 14 14.59 -0.58 9.09
CA ALA A 14 13.63 -1.48 9.73
C ALA A 14 13.42 -2.82 8.99
N GLY A 15 14.09 -3.03 7.86
CA GLY A 15 14.06 -4.29 7.11
C GLY A 15 13.11 -4.30 5.92
N LEU A 16 12.77 -3.14 5.35
CA LEU A 16 11.94 -3.03 4.15
C LEU A 16 12.40 -3.95 3.02
N LEU A 17 13.69 -3.91 2.72
CA LEU A 17 14.29 -4.69 1.64
C LEU A 17 14.64 -6.13 2.04
N GLU A 18 14.55 -6.47 3.31
CA GLU A 18 14.71 -7.81 3.87
C GLU A 18 13.39 -8.62 3.88
N GLY A 19 12.29 -8.03 3.38
CA GLY A 19 10.98 -8.67 3.35
C GLY A 19 10.19 -8.56 4.65
N LYS A 20 10.60 -7.72 5.60
CA LYS A 20 9.84 -7.50 6.83
C LYS A 20 8.61 -6.62 6.56
N SER A 21 7.48 -6.99 7.16
CA SER A 21 6.28 -6.16 7.15
C SER A 21 6.49 -4.89 7.97
N LEU A 22 6.02 -3.76 7.46
CA LEU A 22 6.18 -2.45 8.08
C LEU A 22 4.86 -1.68 8.13
N LEU A 23 4.68 -0.89 9.18
CA LEU A 23 3.67 0.16 9.26
C LEU A 23 4.39 1.51 9.27
N ALA A 24 4.34 2.24 8.16
CA ALA A 24 4.97 3.55 8.02
C ALA A 24 3.95 4.67 8.27
N CYS A 25 4.09 5.36 9.40
CA CYS A 25 3.24 6.48 9.81
C CYS A 25 4.00 7.79 9.67
N ALA A 26 3.59 8.63 8.74
CA ALA A 26 4.22 9.94 8.53
C ALA A 26 3.24 10.92 7.84
N PRO A 27 3.46 12.22 7.97
CA PRO A 27 2.61 13.22 7.34
C PRO A 27 2.47 13.04 5.83
N THR A 28 1.44 13.66 5.24
CA THR A 28 1.31 13.76 3.78
C THR A 28 2.55 14.46 3.19
N ALA A 29 2.93 14.06 1.98
CA ALA A 29 4.12 14.53 1.28
C ALA A 29 5.48 14.17 1.91
N SER A 30 5.55 13.34 2.95
CA SER A 30 6.81 12.86 3.55
C SER A 30 7.57 11.85 2.68
N GLY A 31 6.99 11.39 1.57
CA GLY A 31 7.64 10.44 0.65
C GLY A 31 7.28 8.97 0.89
N LYS A 32 6.15 8.67 1.53
CA LYS A 32 5.66 7.30 1.77
C LYS A 32 5.54 6.47 0.49
N THR A 33 5.15 7.08 -0.63
CA THR A 33 5.03 6.38 -1.92
C THR A 33 6.33 5.72 -2.36
N LEU A 34 7.50 6.33 -2.09
CA LEU A 34 8.78 5.72 -2.43
C LEU A 34 9.08 4.48 -1.57
N ILE A 35 8.59 4.41 -0.34
CA ILE A 35 8.68 3.18 0.49
C ILE A 35 7.97 2.03 -0.21
N ALA A 36 6.73 2.27 -0.68
CA ALA A 36 6.00 1.29 -1.48
C ALA A 36 6.76 0.89 -2.75
N THR A 37 7.26 1.88 -3.50
CA THR A 37 8.02 1.63 -4.73
C THR A 37 9.25 0.77 -4.50
N MET A 38 10.01 1.03 -3.42
CA MET A 38 11.18 0.21 -3.05
C MET A 38 10.79 -1.24 -2.73
N ALA A 39 9.73 -1.46 -1.96
CA ALA A 39 9.25 -2.80 -1.62
C ALA A 39 8.77 -3.55 -2.88
N ILE A 40 8.00 -2.89 -3.73
CA ILE A 40 7.54 -3.44 -5.01
C ILE A 40 8.75 -3.83 -5.86
N TYR A 41 9.68 -2.91 -6.09
CA TYR A 41 10.84 -3.15 -6.94
C TYR A 41 11.70 -4.32 -6.44
N ASN A 42 11.87 -4.44 -5.12
CA ASN A 42 12.60 -5.56 -4.50
C ASN A 42 11.91 -6.94 -4.71
N THR A 43 10.60 -6.91 -4.98
CA THR A 43 9.75 -8.10 -5.15
C THR A 43 9.66 -8.55 -6.59
N LEU A 44 9.59 -7.60 -7.54
CA LEU A 44 9.41 -7.91 -8.96
C LEU A 44 10.53 -8.80 -9.50
N GLY A 45 10.16 -9.78 -10.32
CA GLY A 45 11.06 -10.85 -10.78
C GLY A 45 11.15 -12.07 -9.84
N LYS A 46 10.67 -11.95 -8.60
CA LYS A 46 10.58 -13.05 -7.60
C LYS A 46 9.13 -13.45 -7.31
N GLY A 47 8.18 -12.62 -7.70
CA GLY A 47 6.76 -12.79 -7.47
C GLY A 47 5.99 -11.54 -7.83
N LYS A 48 4.71 -11.50 -7.47
CA LYS A 48 3.80 -10.40 -7.78
C LYS A 48 3.68 -9.42 -6.62
N ALA A 49 3.36 -8.18 -6.95
CA ALA A 49 3.05 -7.11 -6.02
C ALA A 49 1.59 -6.66 -6.17
N ILE A 50 0.93 -6.37 -5.05
CA ILE A 50 -0.38 -5.72 -5.02
C ILE A 50 -0.22 -4.35 -4.35
N TYR A 51 -0.81 -3.32 -4.96
CA TYR A 51 -0.98 -1.99 -4.38
C TYR A 51 -2.48 -1.77 -4.14
N LEU A 52 -2.88 -1.78 -2.88
CA LEU A 52 -4.26 -1.65 -2.46
C LEU A 52 -4.59 -0.19 -2.19
N VAL A 53 -5.63 0.30 -2.85
CA VAL A 53 -6.12 1.67 -2.74
C VAL A 53 -7.56 1.71 -2.21
N PRO A 54 -7.92 2.73 -1.41
CA PRO A 54 -9.26 2.82 -0.86
C PRO A 54 -10.33 3.31 -1.86
N LEU A 55 -9.91 3.94 -2.97
CA LEU A 55 -10.81 4.58 -3.93
C LEU A 55 -10.37 4.31 -5.37
N LYS A 56 -11.35 4.10 -6.27
CA LYS A 56 -11.12 3.92 -7.71
C LYS A 56 -10.31 5.06 -8.35
N ALA A 57 -10.59 6.31 -7.94
CA ALA A 57 -9.87 7.50 -8.44
C ALA A 57 -8.37 7.43 -8.11
N LEU A 58 -8.01 7.10 -6.85
CA LEU A 58 -6.62 6.90 -6.43
C LEU A 58 -5.98 5.72 -7.16
N GLY A 59 -6.74 4.67 -7.45
CA GLY A 59 -6.25 3.55 -8.25
C GLY A 59 -5.82 3.97 -9.65
N THR A 60 -6.61 4.82 -10.30
CA THR A 60 -6.27 5.36 -11.63
C THR A 60 -5.02 6.26 -11.59
N GLU A 61 -4.88 7.07 -10.54
CA GLU A 61 -3.70 7.93 -10.32
C GLU A 61 -2.45 7.07 -10.13
N LYS A 62 -2.49 6.11 -9.20
CA LYS A 62 -1.38 5.19 -8.93
C LYS A 62 -1.02 4.34 -10.14
N TYR A 63 -2.00 3.91 -10.90
CA TYR A 63 -1.75 3.17 -12.15
C TYR A 63 -0.92 3.99 -13.14
N LYS A 64 -1.28 5.26 -13.38
CA LYS A 64 -0.51 6.16 -14.25
C LYS A 64 0.90 6.42 -13.72
N GLU A 65 1.03 6.61 -12.39
CA GLU A 65 2.31 6.79 -11.72
C GLU A 65 3.22 5.59 -11.96
N TYR A 66 2.74 4.36 -11.68
CA TYR A 66 3.53 3.15 -11.83
C TYR A 66 3.77 2.73 -13.28
N LEU A 67 2.86 3.04 -14.20
CA LEU A 67 3.15 2.90 -15.63
C LEU A 67 4.37 3.73 -16.04
N ASN A 68 4.49 4.95 -15.51
CA ASN A 68 5.65 5.79 -15.80
C ASN A 68 6.93 5.29 -15.09
N VAL A 69 6.82 4.81 -13.84
CA VAL A 69 7.96 4.25 -13.09
C VAL A 69 8.54 3.02 -13.79
N PHE A 70 7.69 2.15 -14.33
CA PHE A 70 8.10 0.88 -14.95
C PHE A 70 8.11 0.89 -16.48
N LYS A 71 7.99 2.07 -17.13
CA LYS A 71 7.88 2.19 -18.59
C LYS A 71 9.04 1.53 -19.37
N ASP A 72 10.27 1.60 -18.80
CA ASP A 72 11.48 1.07 -19.42
C ASP A 72 11.90 -0.28 -18.80
N SER A 73 10.98 -0.96 -18.12
CA SER A 73 11.21 -2.25 -17.47
C SER A 73 10.41 -3.37 -18.15
N PRO A 74 10.77 -4.64 -17.95
CA PRO A 74 9.98 -5.76 -18.46
C PRO A 74 8.67 -5.99 -17.68
N TYR A 75 8.44 -5.29 -16.57
CA TYR A 75 7.33 -5.54 -15.65
C TYR A 75 6.03 -4.88 -16.13
N LYS A 76 4.94 -5.64 -16.04
CA LYS A 76 3.61 -5.22 -16.47
C LYS A 76 2.80 -4.73 -15.28
N VAL A 77 2.24 -3.54 -15.41
CA VAL A 77 1.35 -2.93 -14.40
C VAL A 77 -0.09 -3.11 -14.85
N GLY A 78 -0.95 -3.55 -13.94
CA GLY A 78 -2.39 -3.72 -14.15
C GLY A 78 -3.21 -2.91 -13.17
N LEU A 79 -4.40 -2.48 -13.61
CA LEU A 79 -5.41 -1.83 -12.76
C LEU A 79 -6.68 -2.66 -12.81
N ALA A 80 -7.22 -3.02 -11.63
CA ALA A 80 -8.53 -3.63 -11.55
C ALA A 80 -9.33 -3.02 -10.38
N THR A 81 -10.38 -2.30 -10.73
CA THR A 81 -11.27 -1.61 -9.80
C THR A 81 -12.72 -1.97 -10.11
N GLY A 82 -13.47 -2.46 -9.13
CA GLY A 82 -14.89 -2.79 -9.27
C GLY A 82 -15.18 -4.28 -9.11
N ASP A 83 -16.49 -4.58 -8.99
CA ASP A 83 -17.01 -5.89 -8.58
C ASP A 83 -17.33 -6.83 -9.75
N VAL A 84 -16.86 -6.53 -10.96
CA VAL A 84 -17.20 -7.34 -12.13
C VAL A 84 -16.48 -8.68 -12.03
N ASP A 85 -17.25 -9.75 -11.85
CA ASP A 85 -16.79 -11.14 -11.70
C ASP A 85 -16.22 -11.77 -12.99
N SER A 86 -16.07 -11.00 -14.06
CA SER A 86 -15.55 -11.50 -15.32
C SER A 86 -14.04 -11.73 -15.25
N GLU A 87 -13.68 -13.00 -15.40
CA GLU A 87 -12.34 -13.50 -15.75
C GLU A 87 -11.17 -12.88 -15.01
N SER A 88 -11.00 -13.24 -13.74
CA SER A 88 -9.84 -12.81 -12.92
C SER A 88 -8.51 -13.42 -13.37
N ASP A 89 -8.54 -14.44 -14.22
CA ASP A 89 -7.33 -15.13 -14.72
C ASP A 89 -6.48 -14.24 -15.63
N TYR A 90 -7.08 -13.29 -16.35
CA TYR A 90 -6.30 -12.35 -17.16
C TYR A 90 -5.38 -11.45 -16.34
N LEU A 91 -5.65 -11.29 -15.04
CA LEU A 91 -4.81 -10.52 -14.12
C LEU A 91 -3.47 -11.21 -13.84
N ALA A 92 -3.38 -12.52 -14.04
CA ALA A 92 -2.15 -13.30 -13.87
C ALA A 92 -0.97 -12.80 -14.70
N LYS A 93 -1.23 -12.12 -15.84
CA LYS A 93 -0.18 -11.59 -16.72
C LYS A 93 0.55 -10.34 -16.20
N TYR A 94 0.05 -9.72 -15.11
CA TYR A 94 0.64 -8.51 -14.54
C TYR A 94 1.55 -8.86 -13.35
N ASP A 95 2.63 -8.11 -13.22
CA ASP A 95 3.60 -8.24 -12.13
C ASP A 95 3.25 -7.34 -10.94
N LEU A 96 2.74 -6.14 -11.23
CA LEU A 96 2.17 -5.21 -10.25
C LEU A 96 0.68 -5.00 -10.55
N LEU A 97 -0.17 -5.24 -9.57
CA LEU A 97 -1.61 -5.02 -9.66
C LEU A 97 -2.05 -3.93 -8.68
N ILE A 98 -2.69 -2.90 -9.21
CA ILE A 98 -3.33 -1.85 -8.42
C ILE A 98 -4.80 -2.22 -8.30
N LEU A 99 -5.25 -2.46 -7.07
CA LEU A 99 -6.58 -2.99 -6.77
C LEU A 99 -7.30 -2.10 -5.77
N THR A 100 -8.62 -2.04 -5.86
CA THR A 100 -9.45 -1.59 -4.74
C THR A 100 -9.64 -2.72 -3.72
N THR A 101 -10.03 -2.33 -2.51
CA THR A 101 -10.34 -3.27 -1.42
C THR A 101 -11.40 -4.28 -1.85
N GLU A 102 -12.48 -3.84 -2.48
CA GLU A 102 -13.58 -4.67 -2.95
C GLU A 102 -13.12 -5.69 -4.00
N LYS A 103 -12.23 -5.26 -4.92
CA LYS A 103 -11.71 -6.17 -5.94
C LYS A 103 -10.82 -7.25 -5.34
N LEU A 104 -9.97 -6.91 -4.38
CA LEU A 104 -9.14 -7.92 -3.71
C LEU A 104 -9.99 -8.89 -2.88
N ASP A 105 -11.05 -8.42 -2.21
CA ASP A 105 -12.01 -9.28 -1.51
C ASP A 105 -12.64 -10.31 -2.47
N SER A 106 -13.12 -9.85 -3.62
CA SER A 106 -13.66 -10.72 -4.68
C SER A 106 -12.64 -11.77 -5.13
N LEU A 107 -11.39 -11.37 -5.41
CA LEU A 107 -10.33 -12.29 -5.83
C LEU A 107 -9.99 -13.36 -4.78
N LEU A 108 -9.96 -12.97 -3.50
CA LEU A 108 -9.72 -13.90 -2.39
C LEU A 108 -10.86 -14.91 -2.23
N ARG A 109 -12.12 -14.47 -2.35
CA ARG A 109 -13.31 -15.36 -2.30
C ARG A 109 -13.33 -16.36 -3.44
N HIS A 110 -12.91 -15.96 -4.64
CA HIS A 110 -12.84 -16.85 -5.81
C HIS A 110 -11.58 -17.73 -5.82
N LYS A 111 -10.69 -17.60 -4.83
CA LYS A 111 -9.47 -18.42 -4.67
C LYS A 111 -8.61 -18.43 -5.94
N VAL A 112 -8.42 -17.29 -6.54
CA VAL A 112 -7.68 -17.15 -7.80
C VAL A 112 -6.24 -17.64 -7.62
N SER A 113 -5.80 -18.54 -8.50
CA SER A 113 -4.54 -19.30 -8.34
C SER A 113 -3.28 -18.42 -8.26
N TRP A 114 -3.21 -17.36 -9.04
CA TRP A 114 -2.03 -16.46 -9.10
C TRP A 114 -1.83 -15.65 -7.80
N LEU A 115 -2.82 -15.58 -6.89
CA LEU A 115 -2.64 -14.94 -5.58
C LEU A 115 -1.53 -15.61 -4.74
N ALA A 116 -1.24 -16.90 -4.96
CA ALA A 116 -0.14 -17.59 -4.31
C ALA A 116 1.25 -17.06 -4.70
N GLU A 117 1.35 -16.35 -5.83
CA GLU A 117 2.58 -15.71 -6.30
C GLU A 117 2.82 -14.33 -5.66
N VAL A 118 1.85 -13.78 -4.93
CA VAL A 118 1.95 -12.45 -4.31
C VAL A 118 2.95 -12.51 -3.15
N LYS A 119 3.97 -11.66 -3.21
CA LYS A 119 5.04 -11.56 -2.20
C LYS A 119 4.99 -10.27 -1.41
N VAL A 120 4.40 -9.20 -1.96
CA VAL A 120 4.23 -7.93 -1.25
C VAL A 120 2.84 -7.36 -1.50
N VAL A 121 2.24 -6.82 -0.44
CA VAL A 121 0.99 -6.07 -0.49
C VAL A 121 1.22 -4.71 0.15
N ILE A 122 1.07 -3.66 -0.64
CA ILE A 122 1.05 -2.29 -0.15
C ILE A 122 -0.40 -1.94 0.20
N VAL A 123 -0.61 -1.42 1.39
CA VAL A 123 -1.92 -0.94 1.85
C VAL A 123 -1.84 0.57 2.03
N ASP A 124 -2.34 1.29 1.04
CA ASP A 124 -2.35 2.75 1.11
C ASP A 124 -3.49 3.23 2.00
N GLU A 125 -3.25 4.33 2.74
CA GLU A 125 -4.19 4.91 3.69
C GLU A 125 -4.77 3.87 4.68
N ILE A 126 -3.90 2.99 5.22
CA ILE A 126 -4.32 1.88 6.10
C ILE A 126 -5.10 2.34 7.34
N HIS A 127 -5.02 3.62 7.72
CA HIS A 127 -5.82 4.19 8.81
C HIS A 127 -7.34 4.10 8.57
N LEU A 128 -7.78 3.83 7.33
CA LEU A 128 -9.17 3.55 7.00
C LEU A 128 -9.69 2.23 7.61
N LEU A 129 -8.85 1.43 8.26
CA LEU A 129 -9.31 0.37 9.16
C LEU A 129 -10.25 0.90 10.26
N ASN A 130 -10.10 2.16 10.67
CA ASN A 130 -11.00 2.80 11.64
C ASN A 130 -12.30 3.37 11.02
N ASP A 131 -12.46 3.30 9.69
CA ASP A 131 -13.68 3.73 9.01
C ASP A 131 -14.77 2.68 9.17
N THR A 132 -15.96 3.10 9.63
CA THR A 132 -17.08 2.19 9.94
C THR A 132 -17.61 1.44 8.73
N SER A 133 -17.44 1.97 7.53
CA SER A 133 -17.94 1.37 6.29
C SER A 133 -16.90 0.50 5.57
N ARG A 134 -15.64 0.89 5.60
CA ARG A 134 -14.55 0.23 4.84
C ARG A 134 -13.64 -0.63 5.70
N GLY A 135 -13.50 -0.28 6.98
CA GLY A 135 -12.63 -0.96 7.93
C GLY A 135 -12.89 -2.45 8.00
N PRO A 136 -14.14 -2.91 8.19
CA PRO A 136 -14.43 -4.33 8.31
C PRO A 136 -13.99 -5.18 7.11
N THR A 137 -14.19 -4.70 5.90
CA THR A 137 -13.75 -5.41 4.69
C THR A 137 -12.23 -5.46 4.60
N LEU A 138 -11.55 -4.36 4.89
CA LEU A 138 -10.09 -4.29 4.88
C LEU A 138 -9.47 -5.19 5.95
N GLU A 139 -10.06 -5.25 7.15
CA GLU A 139 -9.63 -6.13 8.24
C GLU A 139 -9.72 -7.62 7.84
N ILE A 140 -10.84 -8.04 7.26
CA ILE A 140 -11.03 -9.40 6.77
C ILE A 140 -9.97 -9.74 5.72
N ILE A 141 -9.75 -8.86 4.75
CA ILE A 141 -8.77 -9.07 3.68
C ILE A 141 -7.36 -9.23 4.24
N LEU A 142 -6.93 -8.34 5.13
CA LEU A 142 -5.60 -8.40 5.73
C LEU A 142 -5.43 -9.67 6.57
N THR A 143 -6.46 -10.08 7.29
CA THR A 143 -6.48 -11.35 8.04
C THR A 143 -6.33 -12.55 7.11
N LEU A 144 -7.05 -12.58 6.00
CA LEU A 144 -6.94 -13.65 4.99
C LEU A 144 -5.56 -13.68 4.34
N LEU A 145 -5.01 -12.53 3.97
CA LEU A 145 -3.66 -12.42 3.40
C LEU A 145 -2.59 -12.97 4.36
N LYS A 146 -2.65 -12.58 5.63
CA LYS A 146 -1.72 -13.05 6.67
C LYS A 146 -1.79 -14.58 6.87
N ASN A 147 -2.97 -15.15 6.81
CA ASN A 147 -3.16 -16.59 7.07
C ASN A 147 -2.90 -17.47 5.84
N LEU A 148 -3.31 -17.03 4.65
CA LEU A 148 -3.30 -17.85 3.44
C LEU A 148 -2.05 -17.66 2.58
N ILE A 149 -1.57 -16.43 2.42
CA ILE A 149 -0.53 -16.06 1.45
C ILE A 149 0.77 -15.68 2.16
N LYS A 150 0.66 -15.02 3.32
CA LYS A 150 1.79 -14.52 4.14
C LYS A 150 2.74 -13.62 3.35
N PRO A 151 2.23 -12.61 2.63
CA PRO A 151 3.08 -11.67 1.91
C PRO A 151 3.75 -10.70 2.89
N GLN A 152 4.79 -10.00 2.45
CA GLN A 152 5.24 -8.79 3.11
C GLN A 152 4.11 -7.74 3.05
N ILE A 153 3.66 -7.21 4.19
CA ILE A 153 2.62 -6.16 4.23
C ILE A 153 3.29 -4.82 4.55
N ILE A 154 3.08 -3.83 3.70
CA ILE A 154 3.55 -2.46 3.89
C ILE A 154 2.33 -1.56 4.05
N GLY A 155 1.99 -1.23 5.29
CA GLY A 155 0.95 -0.26 5.61
C GLY A 155 1.49 1.17 5.53
N LEU A 156 0.87 2.00 4.71
CA LEU A 156 1.16 3.43 4.63
C LEU A 156 0.03 4.21 5.28
N SER A 157 0.36 5.09 6.21
CA SER A 157 -0.61 5.86 6.97
C SER A 157 -0.19 7.32 7.10
N ALA A 158 -1.17 8.20 7.21
CA ALA A 158 -0.97 9.48 7.86
C ALA A 158 -0.67 9.26 9.37
N THR A 159 -0.44 10.33 10.11
CA THR A 159 -0.31 10.27 11.57
C THR A 159 -1.63 9.82 12.19
N ILE A 160 -1.61 8.75 12.99
CA ILE A 160 -2.78 8.13 13.64
C ILE A 160 -2.59 8.08 15.16
N GLY A 161 -3.71 7.94 15.90
CA GLY A 161 -3.68 7.98 17.37
C GLY A 161 -3.13 6.70 18.02
N ASN A 162 -3.31 5.52 17.40
CA ASN A 162 -2.94 4.20 17.95
C ASN A 162 -2.04 3.37 17.02
N PRO A 163 -0.90 3.89 16.55
CA PRO A 163 -0.08 3.20 15.56
C PRO A 163 0.56 1.90 16.10
N LYS A 164 0.81 1.81 17.41
CA LYS A 164 1.42 0.62 18.03
C LYS A 164 0.50 -0.58 17.96
N GLU A 165 -0.75 -0.41 18.36
CA GLU A 165 -1.77 -1.47 18.33
C GLU A 165 -1.98 -2.00 16.92
N LEU A 166 -2.05 -1.10 15.94
CA LEU A 166 -2.18 -1.48 14.54
C LEU A 166 -0.94 -2.24 14.03
N ALA A 167 0.26 -1.81 14.41
CA ALA A 167 1.49 -2.49 14.01
C ALA A 167 1.59 -3.90 14.63
N GLU A 168 1.23 -4.05 15.91
CA GLU A 168 1.18 -5.35 16.59
C GLU A 168 0.17 -6.29 15.92
N TRP A 169 -1.04 -5.80 15.62
CA TRP A 169 -2.05 -6.60 14.93
C TRP A 169 -1.60 -7.02 13.52
N LEU A 170 -0.91 -6.14 12.80
CA LEU A 170 -0.34 -6.45 11.48
C LEU A 170 0.90 -7.35 11.54
N GLU A 171 1.47 -7.59 12.73
CA GLU A 171 2.79 -8.23 12.91
C GLU A 171 3.89 -7.49 12.13
N ALA A 172 3.81 -6.17 12.13
CA ALA A 172 4.66 -5.28 11.35
C ALA A 172 5.56 -4.42 12.24
N THR A 173 6.75 -4.10 11.77
CA THR A 173 7.61 -3.13 12.46
C THR A 173 7.05 -1.73 12.26
N LEU A 174 6.82 -1.03 13.37
CA LEU A 174 6.34 0.35 13.34
C LEU A 174 7.47 1.33 13.02
N VAL A 175 7.25 2.18 12.01
CA VAL A 175 8.15 3.26 11.62
C VAL A 175 7.40 4.57 11.65
N ILE A 176 7.81 5.50 12.53
CA ILE A 176 7.17 6.81 12.67
C ILE A 176 8.16 7.92 12.35
N ASP A 177 7.67 8.93 11.66
CA ASP A 177 8.39 10.18 11.42
C ASP A 177 7.41 11.35 11.30
N ASP A 178 7.78 12.49 11.87
CA ASP A 178 6.98 13.71 11.83
C ASP A 178 7.52 14.75 10.84
N TRP A 179 8.60 14.42 10.15
CA TRP A 179 9.24 15.31 9.19
C TRP A 179 8.31 15.68 8.03
N ARG A 180 8.32 16.94 7.66
CA ARG A 180 7.61 17.50 6.49
C ARG A 180 8.59 18.28 5.61
N PRO A 181 8.46 18.19 4.27
CA PRO A 181 9.26 18.99 3.36
C PRO A 181 8.93 20.49 3.43
N VAL A 182 7.72 20.82 3.90
CA VAL A 182 7.23 22.20 4.03
C VAL A 182 6.57 22.36 5.39
N GLU A 183 6.87 23.47 6.08
CA GLU A 183 6.23 23.79 7.36
C GLU A 183 4.71 24.00 7.23
N LEU A 184 3.94 23.32 8.06
CA LEU A 184 2.49 23.49 8.11
C LEU A 184 2.16 24.71 8.95
N LYS A 185 1.79 25.82 8.32
CA LYS A 185 1.24 26.99 9.00
C LYS A 185 -0.25 26.80 9.21
N LYS A 186 -0.68 26.83 10.46
CA LYS A 186 -2.10 26.81 10.83
C LYS A 186 -2.55 28.23 11.13
N GLY A 187 -3.72 28.61 10.63
CA GLY A 187 -4.33 29.91 10.89
C GLY A 187 -5.85 29.78 10.94
N ILE A 188 -6.50 30.73 11.61
CA ILE A 188 -7.95 30.88 11.61
C ILE A 188 -8.24 32.02 10.64
N TYR A 189 -9.04 31.76 9.61
CA TYR A 189 -9.57 32.79 8.75
C TYR A 189 -10.93 33.27 9.34
N ALA A 190 -10.99 34.55 9.70
CA ALA A 190 -12.24 35.20 10.06
C ALA A 190 -12.55 36.26 8.99
N GLU A 191 -13.81 36.32 8.50
CA GLU A 191 -14.24 37.33 7.52
C GLU A 191 -13.87 38.72 8.02
N GLY A 192 -13.09 39.46 7.21
CA GLY A 192 -12.79 40.88 7.40
C GLY A 192 -11.44 41.22 8.03
N ARG A 193 -10.49 40.30 8.18
CA ARG A 193 -9.08 40.63 8.60
C ARG A 193 -8.08 39.64 8.05
#